data_523530807e823e9eb0b6357b6a1c345c
#
_entry.id   523530807e823e9eb0b6357b6a1c345c
#
_cell.length_a   1.000
_cell.length_b   1.000
_cell.length_c   1.000
_cell.angle_alpha   90.00
_cell.angle_beta   90.00
_cell.angle_gamma   90.00
#
_symmetry.space_group_name_H-M   'P 1'
#
loop_
_entity.id
_entity.type
_entity.pdbx_description
1 polymer ?
#
loop_
_entity_poly.entity_id
_entity_poly.type
_entity_poly.pdbx_seq_one_letter_code
_entity_poly.pdbx_strand_id
1 'polypeptide(L)'
;SAASDVYKRQLLLWVTILAGWSAMVAWFSRGLPLNMRARVLVILAAVQLMMLAMLIFTSSPFERTLPNVPVDGADLNPLLQDPGLIFHPPMLYMGYVGMAVPFAFCMAALWAGRLDAVWTRWSRPWALAAWGFLTLGIALGSWWAYYELGWGGWWFWDPVENASLMPWLACTALIHSLAVTEKRGVFKAWTIMLSIFAFALSLLGTFLVRSGVITSVHSFAADPTRGLAILAILGIVIGAGLIAFALRGWRLTVESNYGVKSRETLLVINNIVILVATLVVLLGTLYPIIADSFNLGQVSVGPPYFNALFV
;
A
#
# COMPACT_ATOMS: atom_id res chain seq x y z
N SER A 1 -8.09 0.45 26.02
CA SER A 1 -8.59 -0.93 25.80
C SER A 1 -7.55 -1.75 25.06
N ALA A 2 -7.54 -3.07 25.23
CA ALA A 2 -6.61 -3.99 24.56
C ALA A 2 -6.58 -3.78 23.02
N ALA A 3 -7.72 -3.53 22.40
CA ALA A 3 -7.82 -3.23 20.99
C ALA A 3 -7.04 -1.96 20.58
N SER A 4 -7.11 -0.90 21.37
CA SER A 4 -6.38 0.36 21.10
C SER A 4 -4.85 0.15 21.17
N ASP A 5 -4.37 -0.75 22.05
CA ASP A 5 -2.95 -1.01 22.21
C ASP A 5 -2.38 -1.87 21.06
N VAL A 6 -3.16 -2.79 20.53
CA VAL A 6 -2.77 -3.56 19.31
C VAL A 6 -2.53 -2.59 18.14
N TYR A 7 -3.39 -1.60 17.93
CA TYR A 7 -3.22 -0.62 16.84
C TYR A 7 -1.98 0.27 17.00
N LYS A 8 -1.68 0.72 18.22
CA LYS A 8 -0.47 1.52 18.50
C LYS A 8 0.80 0.72 18.16
N ARG A 9 0.83 -0.56 18.54
CA ARG A 9 1.95 -1.47 18.25
C ARG A 9 2.10 -1.77 16.75
N GLN A 10 1.00 -1.93 16.03
CA GLN A 10 1.04 -2.14 14.59
C GLN A 10 1.56 -0.91 13.82
N LEU A 11 1.25 0.31 14.25
CA LEU A 11 1.84 1.52 13.67
C LEU A 11 3.35 1.61 13.95
N LEU A 12 3.78 1.21 15.14
CA LEU A 12 5.21 1.11 15.46
C LEU A 12 5.90 0.06 14.56
N LEU A 13 5.25 -1.09 14.32
CA LEU A 13 5.75 -2.10 13.38
C LEU A 13 5.85 -1.53 11.96
N TRP A 14 4.85 -0.78 11.50
CA TRP A 14 4.86 -0.12 10.19
C TRP A 14 6.09 0.80 10.03
N VAL A 15 6.31 1.66 11.02
CA VAL A 15 7.46 2.58 11.06
C VAL A 15 8.78 1.82 11.10
N THR A 16 8.87 0.76 11.89
CA THR A 16 10.08 -0.09 12.01
C THR A 16 10.40 -0.79 10.68
N ILE A 17 9.39 -1.32 10.00
CA ILE A 17 9.55 -1.96 8.68
C ILE A 17 10.03 -0.93 7.64
N LEU A 18 9.50 0.31 7.65
CA LEU A 18 9.97 1.34 6.74
C LEU A 18 11.44 1.71 6.99
N ALA A 19 11.85 1.79 8.26
CA ALA A 19 13.25 1.97 8.62
C ALA A 19 14.12 0.80 8.10
N GLY A 20 13.63 -0.44 8.23
CA GLY A 20 14.27 -1.63 7.67
C GLY A 20 14.44 -1.55 6.14
N TRP A 21 13.37 -1.19 5.40
CA TRP A 21 13.44 -0.96 3.95
C TRP A 21 14.44 0.13 3.59
N SER A 22 14.46 1.24 4.33
CA SER A 22 15.40 2.34 4.12
C SER A 22 16.85 1.88 4.34
N ALA A 23 17.11 1.10 5.38
CA ALA A 23 18.42 0.51 5.64
C ALA A 23 18.85 -0.47 4.53
N MET A 24 17.92 -1.34 4.07
CA MET A 24 18.18 -2.24 2.95
C MET A 24 18.49 -1.47 1.66
N VAL A 25 17.75 -0.41 1.34
CA VAL A 25 18.05 0.46 0.18
C VAL A 25 19.44 1.08 0.33
N ALA A 26 19.78 1.61 1.51
CA ALA A 26 21.10 2.19 1.75
C ALA A 26 22.24 1.18 1.55
N TRP A 27 22.02 -0.07 1.97
CA TRP A 27 23.03 -1.13 1.90
C TRP A 27 23.14 -1.77 0.52
N PHE A 28 22.02 -2.19 -0.07
CA PHE A 28 22.00 -2.96 -1.32
C PHE A 28 22.04 -2.08 -2.58
N SER A 29 21.78 -0.77 -2.47
CA SER A 29 21.80 0.16 -3.59
C SER A 29 23.15 0.90 -3.74
N ARG A 30 24.26 0.32 -3.31
CA ARG A 30 25.60 0.95 -3.38
C ARG A 30 26.09 1.18 -4.80
N GLY A 31 25.60 0.41 -5.77
CA GLY A 31 25.89 0.58 -7.19
C GLY A 31 25.17 1.75 -7.87
N LEU A 32 24.25 2.43 -7.18
CA LEU A 32 23.60 3.62 -7.68
C LEU A 32 24.50 4.86 -7.58
N PRO A 33 24.35 5.83 -8.49
CA PRO A 33 24.95 7.15 -8.31
C PRO A 33 24.56 7.74 -6.94
N LEU A 34 25.54 8.27 -6.22
CA LEU A 34 25.35 8.77 -4.86
C LEU A 34 24.17 9.74 -4.73
N ASN A 35 24.04 10.68 -5.68
CA ASN A 35 22.95 11.65 -5.71
C ASN A 35 21.57 10.99 -5.86
N MET A 36 21.45 9.90 -6.64
CA MET A 36 20.19 9.18 -6.78
C MET A 36 19.85 8.45 -5.50
N ARG A 37 20.81 7.71 -4.93
CA ARG A 37 20.62 7.00 -3.66
C ARG A 37 20.25 7.96 -2.53
N ALA A 38 20.93 9.09 -2.43
CA ALA A 38 20.63 10.12 -1.43
C ALA A 38 19.20 10.64 -1.56
N ARG A 39 18.72 10.95 -2.77
CA ARG A 39 17.34 11.40 -3.00
C ARG A 39 16.31 10.36 -2.63
N VAL A 40 16.53 9.08 -2.97
CA VAL A 40 15.64 7.99 -2.57
C VAL A 40 15.55 7.92 -1.04
N LEU A 41 16.68 7.96 -0.35
CA LEU A 41 16.71 7.90 1.12
C LEU A 41 16.05 9.14 1.76
N VAL A 42 16.21 10.33 1.19
CA VAL A 42 15.54 11.56 1.66
C VAL A 42 14.02 11.42 1.54
N ILE A 43 13.51 10.86 0.44
CA ILE A 43 12.07 10.66 0.26
C ILE A 43 11.53 9.62 1.24
N LEU A 44 12.24 8.50 1.42
CA LEU A 44 11.87 7.50 2.44
C LEU A 44 11.90 8.10 3.85
N ALA A 45 12.92 8.92 4.16
CA ALA A 45 13.02 9.61 5.44
C ALA A 45 11.89 10.62 5.65
N ALA A 46 11.43 11.32 4.60
CA ALA A 46 10.28 12.21 4.69
C ALA A 46 8.99 11.45 5.01
N VAL A 47 8.74 10.30 4.35
CA VAL A 47 7.60 9.43 4.68
C VAL A 47 7.74 8.90 6.11
N GLN A 48 8.94 8.45 6.50
CA GLN A 48 9.25 8.00 7.85
C GLN A 48 8.96 9.07 8.90
N LEU A 49 9.35 10.31 8.65
CA LEU A 49 9.12 11.44 9.55
C LEU A 49 7.63 11.73 9.73
N MET A 50 6.86 11.72 8.67
CA MET A 50 5.39 11.90 8.74
C MET A 50 4.73 10.80 9.57
N MET A 51 5.12 9.54 9.36
CA MET A 51 4.57 8.41 10.12
C MET A 51 5.02 8.42 11.59
N LEU A 52 6.27 8.81 11.87
CA LEU A 52 6.76 9.00 13.24
C LEU A 52 6.04 10.13 13.96
N ALA A 53 5.83 11.27 13.30
CA ALA A 53 5.07 12.37 13.86
C ALA A 53 3.65 11.92 14.22
N MET A 54 2.97 11.23 13.29
CA MET A 54 1.65 10.65 13.58
C MET A 54 1.71 9.71 14.78
N LEU A 55 2.69 8.80 14.86
CA LEU A 55 2.84 7.86 15.96
C LEU A 55 3.02 8.58 17.30
N ILE A 56 3.85 9.62 17.36
CA ILE A 56 4.16 10.36 18.59
C ILE A 56 2.94 11.16 19.04
N PHE A 57 2.29 11.89 18.12
CA PHE A 57 1.25 12.84 18.49
C PHE A 57 -0.16 12.24 18.59
N THR A 58 -0.44 11.12 17.90
CA THR A 58 -1.79 10.53 17.87
C THR A 58 -1.87 9.10 18.37
N SER A 59 -0.76 8.37 18.46
CA SER A 59 -0.80 6.93 18.67
C SER A 59 0.38 6.38 19.47
N SER A 60 0.89 7.14 20.44
CA SER A 60 2.05 6.69 21.23
C SER A 60 1.81 5.33 21.89
N PRO A 61 2.60 4.28 21.57
CA PRO A 61 2.49 3.00 22.25
C PRO A 61 3.11 2.98 23.65
N PHE A 62 3.79 4.07 24.04
CA PHE A 62 4.51 4.21 25.31
C PHE A 62 3.77 5.10 26.31
N GLU A 63 2.50 5.40 26.05
CA GLU A 63 1.65 6.14 26.94
C GLU A 63 1.45 5.38 28.27
N ARG A 64 1.68 6.05 29.38
CA ARG A 64 1.56 5.44 30.71
C ARG A 64 0.12 5.46 31.19
N THR A 65 -0.32 4.38 31.82
CA THR A 65 -1.67 4.22 32.38
C THR A 65 -1.78 4.73 33.83
N LEU A 66 -0.92 5.69 34.22
CA LEU A 66 -0.96 6.29 35.54
C LEU A 66 -2.14 7.30 35.67
N PRO A 67 -2.80 7.39 36.85
CA PRO A 67 -2.53 6.65 38.09
C PRO A 67 -3.19 5.26 38.14
N ASN A 68 -4.08 4.92 37.20
CA ASN A 68 -4.85 3.66 37.19
C ASN A 68 -4.06 2.55 36.50
N VAL A 69 -3.11 1.96 37.22
CA VAL A 69 -2.35 0.81 36.74
C VAL A 69 -3.25 -0.43 36.84
N PRO A 70 -3.51 -1.18 35.76
CA PRO A 70 -4.22 -2.45 35.85
C PRO A 70 -3.40 -3.45 36.67
N VAL A 71 -4.09 -4.25 37.49
CA VAL A 71 -3.47 -5.26 38.39
C VAL A 71 -2.77 -6.34 37.53
N ASP A 72 -3.31 -6.63 36.36
CA ASP A 72 -2.73 -7.60 35.43
C ASP A 72 -2.99 -7.14 33.99
N GLY A 73 -2.23 -7.70 33.02
CA GLY A 73 -2.45 -7.51 31.60
C GLY A 73 -3.69 -8.28 31.12
N ALA A 74 -4.30 -7.80 30.05
CA ALA A 74 -5.33 -8.57 29.35
C ALA A 74 -4.68 -9.61 28.42
N ASP A 75 -5.12 -10.86 28.52
CA ASP A 75 -4.71 -11.92 27.62
C ASP A 75 -5.14 -11.63 26.17
N LEU A 76 -4.38 -12.16 25.23
CA LEU A 76 -4.72 -12.11 23.84
C LEU A 76 -5.93 -13.02 23.56
N ASN A 77 -6.89 -12.57 22.76
CA ASN A 77 -8.01 -13.40 22.31
C ASN A 77 -7.49 -14.74 21.75
N PRO A 78 -8.03 -15.90 22.18
CA PRO A 78 -7.59 -17.22 21.72
C PRO A 78 -7.49 -17.36 20.19
N LEU A 79 -8.41 -16.79 19.42
CA LEU A 79 -8.35 -16.76 17.96
C LEU A 79 -7.11 -16.06 17.41
N LEU A 80 -6.51 -15.16 18.20
CA LEU A 80 -5.31 -14.42 17.81
C LEU A 80 -4.00 -15.11 18.23
N GLN A 81 -4.07 -16.24 18.93
CA GLN A 81 -2.92 -17.02 19.39
C GLN A 81 -2.47 -18.09 18.39
N ASP A 82 -2.95 -18.02 17.16
CA ASP A 82 -2.65 -18.94 16.08
C ASP A 82 -1.33 -18.57 15.35
N PRO A 83 -0.50 -19.58 14.97
CA PRO A 83 0.72 -19.34 14.19
C PRO A 83 0.48 -18.59 12.86
N GLY A 84 -0.64 -18.83 12.19
CA GLY A 84 -1.01 -18.10 10.96
C GLY A 84 -1.10 -16.60 11.20
N LEU A 85 -1.68 -16.20 12.33
CA LEU A 85 -1.76 -14.79 12.71
C LEU A 85 -0.42 -14.21 13.19
N ILE A 86 0.52 -15.01 13.66
CA ILE A 86 1.87 -14.52 14.02
C ILE A 86 2.63 -14.11 12.76
N PHE A 87 2.55 -14.88 11.68
CA PHE A 87 3.32 -14.66 10.44
C PHE A 87 2.62 -13.78 9.41
N HIS A 88 1.28 -13.86 9.31
CA HIS A 88 0.51 -13.11 8.33
C HIS A 88 0.72 -11.58 8.42
N PRO A 89 0.54 -10.90 9.57
CA PRO A 89 0.66 -9.46 9.63
C PRO A 89 2.07 -8.93 9.29
N PRO A 90 3.18 -9.50 9.79
CA PRO A 90 4.51 -9.07 9.40
C PRO A 90 4.76 -9.18 7.89
N MET A 91 4.35 -10.29 7.24
CA MET A 91 4.51 -10.47 5.80
C MET A 91 3.68 -9.46 5.03
N LEU A 92 2.42 -9.26 5.43
CA LEU A 92 1.54 -8.26 4.84
C LEU A 92 2.14 -6.86 4.94
N TYR A 93 2.63 -6.45 6.12
CA TYR A 93 3.23 -5.14 6.33
C TYR A 93 4.55 -4.96 5.58
N MET A 94 5.38 -6.00 5.46
CA MET A 94 6.58 -5.94 4.61
C MET A 94 6.22 -5.57 3.17
N GLY A 95 5.17 -6.16 2.61
CA GLY A 95 4.70 -5.81 1.28
C GLY A 95 4.08 -4.42 1.19
N TYR A 96 3.17 -4.13 2.11
CA TYR A 96 2.43 -2.88 2.17
C TYR A 96 3.33 -1.65 2.28
N VAL A 97 4.21 -1.65 3.27
CA VAL A 97 5.19 -0.59 3.52
C VAL A 97 6.25 -0.55 2.43
N GLY A 98 6.60 -1.72 1.88
CA GLY A 98 7.56 -1.86 0.79
C GLY A 98 7.18 -1.08 -0.47
N MET A 99 5.89 -0.77 -0.70
CA MET A 99 5.44 0.07 -1.81
C MET A 99 6.00 1.51 -1.74
N ALA A 100 6.46 1.96 -0.57
CA ALA A 100 7.15 3.24 -0.42
C ALA A 100 8.48 3.27 -1.20
N VAL A 101 9.14 2.14 -1.42
CA VAL A 101 10.45 2.09 -2.08
C VAL A 101 10.33 2.41 -3.58
N PRO A 102 9.52 1.71 -4.40
CA PRO A 102 9.35 2.08 -5.80
C PRO A 102 8.79 3.50 -5.97
N PHE A 103 7.91 3.95 -5.08
CA PHE A 103 7.47 5.34 -5.03
C PHE A 103 8.65 6.30 -4.81
N ALA A 104 9.54 6.03 -3.85
CA ALA A 104 10.70 6.86 -3.59
C ALA A 104 11.68 6.92 -4.76
N PHE A 105 11.90 5.81 -5.48
CA PHE A 105 12.68 5.79 -6.71
C PHE A 105 12.05 6.64 -7.80
N CYS A 106 10.74 6.55 -7.98
CA CYS A 106 9.97 7.37 -8.92
C CYS A 106 10.12 8.86 -8.62
N MET A 107 9.89 9.25 -7.36
CA MET A 107 10.01 10.65 -6.91
C MET A 107 11.44 11.18 -7.04
N ALA A 108 12.44 10.36 -6.76
CA ALA A 108 13.85 10.71 -6.93
C ALA A 108 14.21 10.93 -8.41
N ALA A 109 13.65 10.13 -9.32
CA ALA A 109 13.81 10.30 -10.78
C ALA A 109 13.15 11.59 -11.27
N LEU A 110 11.93 11.88 -10.83
CA LEU A 110 11.24 13.14 -11.10
C LEU A 110 12.02 14.34 -10.54
N TRP A 111 12.49 14.27 -9.31
CA TRP A 111 13.32 15.32 -8.71
C TRP A 111 14.61 15.55 -9.48
N ALA A 112 15.29 14.49 -9.92
CA ALA A 112 16.51 14.58 -10.70
C ALA A 112 16.27 15.09 -12.14
N GLY A 113 15.02 15.05 -12.64
CA GLY A 113 14.71 15.27 -14.05
C GLY A 113 15.28 14.17 -14.97
N ARG A 114 15.67 13.02 -14.40
CA ARG A 114 16.17 11.84 -15.13
C ARG A 114 15.04 10.84 -15.31
N LEU A 115 14.33 11.00 -16.41
CA LEU A 115 13.18 10.17 -16.78
C LEU A 115 13.56 9.12 -17.84
N ASP A 116 14.84 8.75 -17.88
CA ASP A 116 15.33 7.61 -18.65
C ASP A 116 14.88 6.28 -18.04
N ALA A 117 15.13 5.17 -18.75
CA ALA A 117 14.73 3.83 -18.30
C ALA A 117 15.61 3.29 -17.15
N VAL A 118 16.67 3.99 -16.75
CA VAL A 118 17.67 3.45 -15.80
C VAL A 118 17.11 3.35 -14.39
N TRP A 119 16.28 4.32 -13.96
CA TRP A 119 15.69 4.29 -12.62
C TRP A 119 14.72 3.10 -12.45
N THR A 120 14.06 2.65 -13.53
CA THR A 120 13.13 1.51 -13.48
C THR A 120 13.87 0.20 -13.23
N ARG A 121 15.08 0.05 -13.79
CA ARG A 121 15.96 -1.09 -13.50
C ARG A 121 16.31 -1.19 -12.01
N TRP A 122 16.57 -0.06 -11.36
CA TRP A 122 16.90 -0.01 -9.95
C TRP A 122 15.68 -0.20 -9.04
N SER A 123 14.52 0.27 -9.47
CA SER A 123 13.26 0.18 -8.72
C SER A 123 12.64 -1.22 -8.77
N ARG A 124 12.79 -1.94 -9.90
CA ARG A 124 12.10 -3.21 -10.14
C ARG A 124 12.35 -4.30 -9.09
N PRO A 125 13.59 -4.56 -8.62
CA PRO A 125 13.83 -5.57 -7.59
C PRO A 125 13.07 -5.28 -6.28
N TRP A 126 12.96 -4.01 -5.91
CA TRP A 126 12.25 -3.57 -4.72
C TRP A 126 10.74 -3.73 -4.87
N ALA A 127 10.18 -3.39 -6.04
CA ALA A 127 8.78 -3.62 -6.34
C ALA A 127 8.43 -5.12 -6.30
N LEU A 128 9.29 -5.97 -6.88
CA LEU A 128 9.13 -7.44 -6.84
C LEU A 128 9.20 -7.98 -5.41
N ALA A 129 10.12 -7.50 -4.58
CA ALA A 129 10.23 -7.94 -3.19
C ALA A 129 8.99 -7.52 -2.39
N ALA A 130 8.53 -6.26 -2.52
CA ALA A 130 7.32 -5.78 -1.86
C ALA A 130 6.08 -6.56 -2.31
N TRP A 131 5.93 -6.80 -3.61
CA TRP A 131 4.85 -7.62 -4.17
C TRP A 131 4.89 -9.06 -3.67
N GLY A 132 6.07 -9.67 -3.59
CA GLY A 132 6.25 -11.03 -3.08
C GLY A 132 5.83 -11.15 -1.60
N PHE A 133 6.27 -10.22 -0.76
CA PHE A 133 5.84 -10.18 0.64
C PHE A 133 4.33 -9.96 0.78
N LEU A 134 3.75 -9.07 -0.02
CA LEU A 134 2.32 -8.82 -0.01
C LEU A 134 1.53 -10.06 -0.47
N THR A 135 2.03 -10.78 -1.49
CA THR A 135 1.45 -12.04 -1.95
C THR A 135 1.44 -13.09 -0.83
N LEU A 136 2.58 -13.27 -0.15
CA LEU A 136 2.67 -14.19 0.99
C LEU A 136 1.76 -13.76 2.14
N GLY A 137 1.70 -12.46 2.43
CA GLY A 137 0.83 -11.92 3.46
C GLY A 137 -0.65 -12.19 3.17
N ILE A 138 -1.11 -11.90 1.95
CA ILE A 138 -2.50 -12.19 1.52
C ILE A 138 -2.79 -13.69 1.60
N ALA A 139 -1.90 -14.54 1.05
CA ALA A 139 -2.09 -15.99 1.04
C ALA A 139 -2.17 -16.58 2.48
N LEU A 140 -1.29 -16.13 3.37
CA LEU A 140 -1.31 -16.57 4.78
C LEU A 140 -2.59 -16.10 5.50
N GLY A 141 -3.07 -14.88 5.23
CA GLY A 141 -4.31 -14.37 5.79
C GLY A 141 -5.53 -15.14 5.31
N SER A 142 -5.59 -15.45 4.01
CA SER A 142 -6.65 -16.28 3.43
C SER A 142 -6.62 -17.70 4.00
N TRP A 143 -5.44 -18.27 4.18
CA TRP A 143 -5.29 -19.60 4.79
C TRP A 143 -5.74 -19.61 6.24
N TRP A 144 -5.32 -18.63 7.05
CA TRP A 144 -5.75 -18.48 8.44
C TRP A 144 -7.27 -18.31 8.55
N ALA A 145 -7.87 -17.45 7.71
CA ALA A 145 -9.32 -17.25 7.68
C ALA A 145 -10.08 -18.54 7.34
N TYR A 146 -9.53 -19.36 6.46
CA TYR A 146 -10.16 -20.62 6.04
C TYR A 146 -10.32 -21.64 7.16
N TYR A 147 -9.26 -21.87 7.95
CA TYR A 147 -9.30 -22.93 8.98
C TYR A 147 -9.69 -22.42 10.37
N GLU A 148 -9.43 -21.14 10.68
CA GLU A 148 -9.64 -20.61 12.04
C GLU A 148 -10.99 -19.91 12.18
N LEU A 149 -11.40 -19.11 11.21
CA LEU A 149 -12.62 -18.30 11.31
C LEU A 149 -13.89 -19.06 10.95
N GLY A 150 -13.80 -20.23 10.30
CA GLY A 150 -14.95 -21.05 9.96
C GLY A 150 -15.91 -20.43 8.96
N TRP A 151 -15.49 -19.46 8.19
CA TRP A 151 -16.36 -18.77 7.19
C TRP A 151 -16.61 -19.58 5.93
N GLY A 152 -15.96 -20.72 5.75
CA GLY A 152 -16.19 -21.65 4.66
C GLY A 152 -15.54 -21.29 3.34
N GLY A 153 -14.57 -20.38 3.31
CA GLY A 153 -13.87 -20.00 2.09
C GLY A 153 -12.52 -19.32 2.35
N TRP A 154 -11.82 -19.01 1.26
CA TRP A 154 -10.50 -18.36 1.27
C TRP A 154 -10.56 -16.85 1.12
N TRP A 155 -11.68 -16.29 0.60
CA TRP A 155 -11.82 -14.87 0.30
C TRP A 155 -13.29 -14.46 0.39
N PHE A 156 -13.56 -13.37 1.07
CA PHE A 156 -14.90 -12.92 1.43
C PHE A 156 -15.24 -11.53 0.93
N TRP A 157 -14.32 -10.89 0.22
CA TRP A 157 -14.43 -9.50 -0.19
C TRP A 157 -14.64 -8.53 0.98
N ASP A 158 -14.13 -8.91 2.15
CA ASP A 158 -14.12 -8.01 3.29
C ASP A 158 -13.35 -6.73 2.95
N PRO A 159 -13.79 -5.53 3.40
CA PRO A 159 -13.09 -4.29 3.08
C PRO A 159 -11.61 -4.27 3.45
N VAL A 160 -11.18 -5.00 4.48
CA VAL A 160 -9.76 -5.12 4.87
C VAL A 160 -9.00 -6.05 3.91
N GLU A 161 -9.62 -7.14 3.46
CA GLU A 161 -9.07 -7.99 2.39
C GLU A 161 -8.89 -7.17 1.11
N ASN A 162 -9.93 -6.45 0.70
CA ASN A 162 -9.90 -5.56 -0.46
C ASN A 162 -8.80 -4.49 -0.34
N ALA A 163 -8.60 -3.92 0.85
CA ALA A 163 -7.55 -2.95 1.11
C ALA A 163 -6.15 -3.50 0.84
N SER A 164 -5.93 -4.81 1.01
CA SER A 164 -4.66 -5.46 0.68
C SER A 164 -4.55 -5.84 -0.80
N LEU A 165 -5.66 -6.24 -1.43
CA LEU A 165 -5.73 -6.63 -2.83
C LEU A 165 -5.44 -5.46 -3.79
N MET A 166 -5.96 -4.27 -3.48
CA MET A 166 -5.80 -3.09 -4.34
C MET A 166 -4.33 -2.73 -4.61
N PRO A 167 -3.46 -2.53 -3.62
CA PRO A 167 -2.04 -2.24 -3.86
C PRO A 167 -1.31 -3.44 -4.49
N TRP A 168 -1.74 -4.68 -4.25
CA TRP A 168 -1.19 -5.86 -4.90
C TRP A 168 -1.47 -5.86 -6.41
N LEU A 169 -2.71 -5.59 -6.83
CA LEU A 169 -3.08 -5.45 -8.24
C LEU A 169 -2.31 -4.29 -8.91
N ALA A 170 -2.30 -3.11 -8.29
CA ALA A 170 -1.58 -1.95 -8.80
C ALA A 170 -0.06 -2.22 -8.94
N CYS A 171 0.54 -2.93 -7.99
CA CYS A 171 1.94 -3.32 -8.04
C CYS A 171 2.20 -4.37 -9.12
N THR A 172 1.26 -5.28 -9.39
CA THR A 172 1.34 -6.23 -10.52
C THR A 172 1.45 -5.47 -11.85
N ALA A 173 0.57 -4.50 -12.07
CA ALA A 173 0.64 -3.61 -13.24
C ALA A 173 1.96 -2.81 -13.27
N LEU A 174 2.42 -2.33 -12.11
CA LEU A 174 3.69 -1.61 -11.97
C LEU A 174 4.89 -2.48 -12.37
N ILE A 175 4.96 -3.72 -11.92
CA ILE A 175 6.06 -4.65 -12.26
C ILE A 175 6.12 -4.89 -13.77
N HIS A 176 4.98 -5.10 -14.43
CA HIS A 176 4.90 -5.23 -15.88
C HIS A 176 5.40 -3.94 -16.57
N SER A 177 4.96 -2.79 -16.10
CA SER A 177 5.34 -1.50 -16.64
C SER A 177 6.82 -1.20 -16.43
N LEU A 178 7.37 -1.48 -15.24
CA LEU A 178 8.80 -1.35 -14.94
C LEU A 178 9.66 -2.21 -15.89
N ALA A 179 9.25 -3.45 -16.14
CA ALA A 179 9.98 -4.37 -17.03
C ALA A 179 9.98 -3.87 -18.49
N VAL A 180 8.86 -3.32 -18.97
CA VAL A 180 8.76 -2.78 -20.33
C VAL A 180 9.54 -1.48 -20.44
N THR A 181 9.43 -0.59 -19.47
CA THR A 181 10.16 0.67 -19.46
C THR A 181 11.67 0.44 -19.41
N GLU A 182 12.14 -0.53 -18.60
CA GLU A 182 13.55 -0.91 -18.53
C GLU A 182 14.10 -1.41 -19.86
N LYS A 183 13.35 -2.31 -20.55
CA LYS A 183 13.84 -3.00 -21.73
C LYS A 183 13.60 -2.26 -23.05
N ARG A 184 12.54 -1.45 -23.11
CA ARG A 184 12.05 -0.83 -24.35
C ARG A 184 12.00 0.70 -24.28
N GLY A 185 12.15 1.30 -23.10
CA GLY A 185 12.07 2.75 -22.93
C GLY A 185 10.68 3.36 -23.08
N VAL A 186 9.64 2.52 -23.25
CA VAL A 186 8.24 2.95 -23.38
C VAL A 186 7.50 2.87 -22.03
N PHE A 187 6.29 3.37 -21.90
CA PHE A 187 5.42 3.37 -20.70
C PHE A 187 5.95 4.23 -19.53
N LYS A 188 6.88 5.14 -19.75
CA LYS A 188 7.49 5.96 -18.69
C LYS A 188 6.45 6.69 -17.82
N ALA A 189 5.50 7.41 -18.44
CA ALA A 189 4.43 8.11 -17.74
C ALA A 189 3.54 7.14 -16.95
N TRP A 190 3.18 6.02 -17.58
CA TRP A 190 2.39 4.96 -16.98
C TRP A 190 3.07 4.35 -15.76
N THR A 191 4.37 4.05 -15.85
CA THR A 191 5.19 3.52 -14.74
C THR A 191 5.26 4.50 -13.57
N ILE A 192 5.39 5.81 -13.85
CA ILE A 192 5.39 6.85 -12.82
C ILE A 192 4.04 6.88 -12.10
N MET A 193 2.94 6.94 -12.86
CA MET A 193 1.59 7.00 -12.29
C MET A 193 1.27 5.75 -11.47
N LEU A 194 1.65 4.56 -11.96
CA LEU A 194 1.46 3.31 -11.22
C LEU A 194 2.29 3.26 -9.93
N SER A 195 3.52 3.81 -9.91
CA SER A 195 4.34 3.88 -8.70
C SER A 195 3.70 4.76 -7.63
N ILE A 196 3.13 5.91 -8.02
CA ILE A 196 2.39 6.80 -7.13
C ILE A 196 1.12 6.10 -6.64
N PHE A 197 0.35 5.48 -7.56
CA PHE A 197 -0.93 4.86 -7.28
C PHE A 197 -0.79 3.64 -6.35
N ALA A 198 0.18 2.76 -6.56
CA ALA A 198 0.40 1.59 -5.71
C ALA A 198 0.69 1.98 -4.25
N PHE A 199 1.52 3.00 -4.03
CA PHE A 199 1.78 3.48 -2.67
C PHE A 199 0.60 4.26 -2.10
N ALA A 200 -0.11 5.04 -2.90
CA ALA A 200 -1.33 5.73 -2.48
C ALA A 200 -2.41 4.73 -2.01
N LEU A 201 -2.60 3.61 -2.73
CA LEU A 201 -3.54 2.54 -2.32
C LEU A 201 -3.10 1.85 -1.04
N SER A 202 -1.80 1.67 -0.80
CA SER A 202 -1.27 1.17 0.47
C SER A 202 -1.61 2.11 1.64
N LEU A 203 -1.44 3.42 1.47
CA LEU A 203 -1.82 4.41 2.48
C LEU A 203 -3.35 4.50 2.65
N LEU A 204 -4.11 4.44 1.55
CA LEU A 204 -5.57 4.42 1.59
C LEU A 204 -6.09 3.19 2.35
N GLY A 205 -5.53 2.02 2.10
CA GLY A 205 -5.86 0.81 2.85
C GLY A 205 -5.53 0.96 4.34
N THR A 206 -4.39 1.57 4.67
CA THR A 206 -4.04 1.90 6.06
C THR A 206 -5.07 2.84 6.68
N PHE A 207 -5.55 3.83 5.94
CA PHE A 207 -6.65 4.72 6.36
C PHE A 207 -7.93 3.94 6.62
N LEU A 208 -8.38 3.13 5.65
CA LEU A 208 -9.64 2.37 5.76
C LEU A 208 -9.64 1.49 7.01
N VAL A 209 -8.57 0.74 7.24
CA VAL A 209 -8.45 -0.18 8.39
C VAL A 209 -8.38 0.56 9.74
N ARG A 210 -7.87 1.81 9.77
CA ARG A 210 -7.57 2.54 11.02
C ARG A 210 -8.58 3.60 11.39
N SER A 211 -9.31 4.15 10.44
CA SER A 211 -10.27 5.23 10.67
C SER A 211 -11.55 4.76 11.34
N GLY A 212 -11.87 3.47 11.26
CA GLY A 212 -13.15 2.91 11.71
C GLY A 212 -14.33 3.32 10.83
N VAL A 213 -14.07 3.86 9.63
CA VAL A 213 -15.14 4.23 8.68
C VAL A 213 -15.73 3.02 7.95
N ILE A 214 -15.07 1.86 8.02
CA ILE A 214 -15.55 0.62 7.41
C ILE A 214 -16.07 -0.35 8.47
N THR A 215 -17.16 -1.03 8.14
CA THR A 215 -17.62 -2.19 8.91
C THR A 215 -16.89 -3.41 8.41
N SER A 216 -16.02 -4.00 9.23
CA SER A 216 -15.24 -5.18 8.91
C SER A 216 -15.04 -6.01 10.16
N VAL A 217 -15.01 -7.32 10.00
CA VAL A 217 -14.65 -8.27 11.07
C VAL A 217 -13.18 -8.14 11.50
N HIS A 218 -12.35 -7.50 10.69
CA HIS A 218 -10.95 -7.16 10.98
C HIS A 218 -10.78 -5.76 11.62
N SER A 219 -11.87 -5.01 11.81
CA SER A 219 -11.83 -3.66 12.37
C SER A 219 -12.07 -3.71 13.88
N PHE A 220 -11.00 -3.75 14.67
CA PHE A 220 -11.07 -3.91 16.11
C PHE A 220 -11.26 -2.62 16.91
N ALA A 221 -11.05 -1.44 16.32
CA ALA A 221 -11.29 -0.14 16.93
C ALA A 221 -11.46 0.96 15.89
N ALA A 222 -12.39 1.87 16.13
CA ALA A 222 -12.58 3.09 15.36
C ALA A 222 -11.86 4.25 16.03
N ASP A 223 -11.01 4.97 15.28
CA ASP A 223 -10.36 6.20 15.75
C ASP A 223 -10.30 7.24 14.63
N PRO A 224 -11.27 8.15 14.56
CA PRO A 224 -11.35 9.19 13.55
C PRO A 224 -10.11 10.10 13.50
N THR A 225 -9.50 10.38 14.65
CA THR A 225 -8.32 11.28 14.73
C THR A 225 -7.12 10.68 13.99
N ARG A 226 -6.88 9.39 14.18
CA ARG A 226 -5.83 8.66 13.47
C ARG A 226 -6.15 8.54 11.98
N GLY A 227 -7.42 8.32 11.65
CA GLY A 227 -7.90 8.31 10.28
C GLY A 227 -7.56 9.60 9.55
N LEU A 228 -7.88 10.75 10.14
CA LEU A 228 -7.56 12.06 9.56
C LEU A 228 -6.06 12.29 9.36
N ALA A 229 -5.22 11.85 10.30
CA ALA A 229 -3.77 11.97 10.18
C ALA A 229 -3.22 11.15 8.98
N ILE A 230 -3.71 9.91 8.81
CA ILE A 230 -3.32 9.07 7.67
C ILE A 230 -3.84 9.67 6.35
N LEU A 231 -5.06 10.21 6.34
CA LEU A 231 -5.63 10.86 5.17
C LEU A 231 -4.83 12.11 4.77
N ALA A 232 -4.36 12.89 5.75
CA ALA A 232 -3.46 14.01 5.50
C ALA A 232 -2.12 13.55 4.87
N ILE A 233 -1.50 12.50 5.38
CA ILE A 233 -0.29 11.91 4.80
C ILE A 233 -0.56 11.42 3.38
N LEU A 234 -1.66 10.74 3.14
CA LEU A 234 -2.08 10.29 1.80
C LEU A 234 -2.22 11.49 0.85
N GLY A 235 -2.89 12.56 1.28
CA GLY A 235 -3.05 13.78 0.49
C GLY A 235 -1.71 14.44 0.14
N ILE A 236 -0.77 14.50 1.10
CA ILE A 236 0.59 15.02 0.88
C ILE A 236 1.34 14.14 -0.14
N VAL A 237 1.30 12.82 0.01
CA VAL A 237 1.99 11.87 -0.88
C VAL A 237 1.44 11.94 -2.31
N ILE A 238 0.11 11.89 -2.48
CA ILE A 238 -0.52 12.02 -3.78
C ILE A 238 -0.23 13.40 -4.38
N GLY A 239 -0.45 14.46 -3.60
CA GLY A 239 -0.22 15.82 -4.05
C GLY A 239 1.22 16.06 -4.50
N ALA A 240 2.20 15.66 -3.70
CA ALA A 240 3.62 15.76 -4.06
C ALA A 240 3.94 14.94 -5.32
N GLY A 241 3.40 13.73 -5.44
CA GLY A 241 3.57 12.88 -6.62
C GLY A 241 3.01 13.50 -7.89
N LEU A 242 1.76 13.96 -7.85
CA LEU A 242 1.09 14.59 -8.99
C LEU A 242 1.72 15.93 -9.38
N ILE A 243 2.10 16.76 -8.42
CA ILE A 243 2.81 18.02 -8.66
C ILE A 243 4.17 17.74 -9.30
N ALA A 244 4.95 16.80 -8.76
CA ALA A 244 6.24 16.45 -9.35
C ALA A 244 6.09 15.91 -10.77
N PHE A 245 5.05 15.11 -11.02
CA PHE A 245 4.72 14.63 -12.36
C PHE A 245 4.30 15.78 -13.29
N ALA A 246 3.42 16.67 -12.86
CA ALA A 246 2.98 17.81 -13.66
C ALA A 246 4.15 18.74 -14.04
N LEU A 247 5.07 18.99 -13.10
CA LEU A 247 6.23 19.87 -13.33
C LEU A 247 7.32 19.24 -14.22
N ARG A 248 7.38 17.92 -14.33
CA ARG A 248 8.47 17.20 -15.01
C ARG A 248 8.02 16.23 -16.10
N GLY A 249 6.76 15.79 -16.07
CA GLY A 249 6.21 14.78 -16.99
C GLY A 249 6.22 15.23 -18.47
N TRP A 250 6.15 16.54 -18.74
CA TRP A 250 6.25 17.08 -20.09
C TRP A 250 7.61 16.79 -20.77
N ARG A 251 8.65 16.44 -20.00
CA ARG A 251 9.97 16.04 -20.50
C ARG A 251 10.02 14.58 -20.94
N LEU A 252 8.95 13.82 -20.71
CA LEU A 252 8.85 12.44 -21.17
C LEU A 252 8.67 12.45 -22.70
N THR A 253 9.73 12.10 -23.40
CA THR A 253 9.64 11.85 -24.85
C THR A 253 8.83 10.58 -25.07
N VAL A 254 7.72 10.71 -25.76
CA VAL A 254 6.89 9.58 -26.19
C VAL A 254 7.39 9.12 -27.55
N GLU A 255 8.44 8.31 -27.58
CA GLU A 255 8.80 7.53 -28.77
C GLU A 255 8.13 6.17 -28.65
N SER A 256 6.91 6.05 -29.14
CA SER A 256 6.20 4.77 -29.11
C SER A 256 5.64 4.44 -30.50
N ASN A 257 6.48 3.86 -31.34
CA ASN A 257 6.05 3.14 -32.53
C ASN A 257 6.06 1.63 -32.24
N TYR A 258 5.08 1.13 -31.48
CA TYR A 258 4.84 -0.30 -31.37
C TYR A 258 3.56 -0.68 -32.11
N GLY A 259 3.63 -1.80 -32.86
CA GLY A 259 2.50 -2.28 -33.66
C GLY A 259 1.36 -2.80 -32.80
N VAL A 260 0.13 -2.73 -33.30
CA VAL A 260 -1.10 -3.17 -32.60
C VAL A 260 -1.02 -4.62 -32.12
N LYS A 261 -0.28 -5.50 -32.80
CA LYS A 261 -0.08 -6.91 -32.42
C LYS A 261 1.25 -7.15 -31.69
N SER A 262 1.85 -6.13 -31.09
CA SER A 262 3.10 -6.26 -30.36
C SER A 262 2.90 -6.77 -28.92
N ARG A 263 3.96 -7.26 -28.29
CA ARG A 263 3.98 -7.64 -26.88
C ARG A 263 3.69 -6.44 -25.97
N GLU A 264 4.12 -5.26 -26.39
CA GLU A 264 3.88 -4.00 -25.69
C GLU A 264 2.37 -3.69 -25.63
N THR A 265 1.66 -3.84 -26.74
CA THR A 265 0.20 -3.64 -26.79
C THR A 265 -0.53 -4.63 -25.87
N LEU A 266 -0.13 -5.90 -25.87
CA LEU A 266 -0.72 -6.91 -24.96
C LEU A 266 -0.47 -6.54 -23.49
N LEU A 267 0.69 -6.00 -23.15
CA LEU A 267 0.99 -5.55 -21.79
C LEU A 267 0.23 -4.27 -21.40
N VAL A 268 -0.06 -3.36 -22.34
CA VAL A 268 -0.96 -2.23 -22.09
C VAL A 268 -2.36 -2.74 -21.78
N ILE A 269 -2.89 -3.63 -22.60
CA ILE A 269 -4.23 -4.22 -22.38
C ILE A 269 -4.29 -4.92 -21.02
N ASN A 270 -3.28 -5.74 -20.71
CA ASN A 270 -3.19 -6.41 -19.41
C ASN A 270 -3.18 -5.39 -18.25
N ASN A 271 -2.39 -4.33 -18.33
CA ASN A 271 -2.36 -3.28 -17.31
C ASN A 271 -3.69 -2.56 -17.18
N ILE A 272 -4.39 -2.29 -18.29
CA ILE A 272 -5.73 -1.68 -18.28
C ILE A 272 -6.72 -2.61 -17.56
N VAL A 273 -6.71 -3.91 -17.87
CA VAL A 273 -7.60 -4.90 -17.22
C VAL A 273 -7.32 -4.93 -15.71
N ILE A 274 -6.06 -5.01 -15.30
CA ILE A 274 -5.68 -5.02 -13.88
C ILE A 274 -6.12 -3.71 -13.18
N LEU A 275 -5.97 -2.56 -13.84
CA LEU A 275 -6.42 -1.29 -13.27
C LEU A 275 -7.93 -1.19 -13.18
N VAL A 276 -8.66 -1.66 -14.18
CA VAL A 276 -10.13 -1.73 -14.13
C VAL A 276 -10.55 -2.62 -12.94
N ALA A 277 -9.93 -3.79 -12.78
CA ALA A 277 -10.16 -4.65 -11.63
C ALA A 277 -9.87 -3.91 -10.30
N THR A 278 -8.74 -3.20 -10.22
CA THR A 278 -8.40 -2.39 -9.04
C THR A 278 -9.44 -1.31 -8.75
N LEU A 279 -9.92 -0.62 -9.77
CA LEU A 279 -10.95 0.44 -9.63
C LEU A 279 -12.30 -0.15 -9.23
N VAL A 280 -12.67 -1.31 -9.74
CA VAL A 280 -13.89 -2.03 -9.33
C VAL A 280 -13.84 -2.36 -7.85
N VAL A 281 -12.72 -2.90 -7.35
CA VAL A 281 -12.54 -3.18 -5.91
C VAL A 281 -12.57 -1.89 -5.10
N LEU A 282 -11.90 -0.85 -5.56
CA LEU A 282 -11.85 0.46 -4.91
C LEU A 282 -13.25 1.08 -4.77
N LEU A 283 -14.00 1.13 -5.87
CA LEU A 283 -15.35 1.69 -5.88
C LEU A 283 -16.29 0.88 -5.00
N GLY A 284 -16.28 -0.45 -5.11
CA GLY A 284 -17.12 -1.31 -4.27
C GLY A 284 -16.79 -1.16 -2.77
N THR A 285 -15.53 -1.01 -2.43
CA THR A 285 -15.08 -0.85 -1.03
C THR A 285 -15.41 0.54 -0.48
N LEU A 286 -15.30 1.60 -1.29
CA LEU A 286 -15.58 2.97 -0.87
C LEU A 286 -17.07 3.35 -0.96
N TYR A 287 -17.85 2.66 -1.78
CA TYR A 287 -19.25 3.02 -2.03
C TYR A 287 -20.11 3.14 -0.78
N PRO A 288 -20.04 2.21 0.21
CA PRO A 288 -20.79 2.37 1.46
C PRO A 288 -20.44 3.65 2.22
N ILE A 289 -19.16 4.03 2.26
CA ILE A 289 -18.68 5.23 2.93
C ILE A 289 -19.19 6.48 2.21
N ILE A 290 -19.15 6.47 0.88
CA ILE A 290 -19.63 7.58 0.05
C ILE A 290 -21.15 7.74 0.24
N ALA A 291 -21.90 6.64 0.16
CA ALA A 291 -23.36 6.66 0.31
C ALA A 291 -23.79 7.20 1.68
N ASP A 292 -23.12 6.78 2.76
CA ASP A 292 -23.38 7.28 4.11
C ASP A 292 -23.06 8.77 4.23
N SER A 293 -21.91 9.20 3.67
CA SER A 293 -21.48 10.62 3.70
C SER A 293 -22.45 11.57 2.99
N PHE A 294 -23.17 11.08 1.98
CA PHE A 294 -24.18 11.84 1.23
C PHE A 294 -25.63 11.57 1.70
N ASN A 295 -25.81 10.85 2.82
CA ASN A 295 -27.12 10.46 3.34
C ASN A 295 -28.00 9.71 2.31
N LEU A 296 -27.41 8.89 1.47
CA LEU A 296 -28.09 8.06 0.47
C LEU A 296 -28.67 6.76 1.05
N GLY A 297 -28.57 6.57 2.36
CA GLY A 297 -28.99 5.37 3.08
C GLY A 297 -27.83 4.40 3.33
N GLN A 298 -28.10 3.42 4.21
CA GLN A 298 -27.13 2.36 4.49
C GLN A 298 -27.08 1.36 3.35
N VAL A 299 -25.93 1.28 2.68
CA VAL A 299 -25.67 0.36 1.58
C VAL A 299 -24.55 -0.59 1.97
N SER A 300 -24.73 -1.89 1.72
CA SER A 300 -23.69 -2.89 1.87
C SER A 300 -23.28 -3.41 0.49
N VAL A 301 -21.99 -3.44 0.22
CA VAL A 301 -21.40 -4.03 -0.98
C VAL A 301 -20.61 -5.26 -0.57
N GLY A 302 -20.93 -6.40 -1.16
CA GLY A 302 -20.39 -7.69 -0.76
C GLY A 302 -20.13 -8.63 -1.95
N PRO A 303 -19.97 -9.95 -1.69
CA PRO A 303 -19.65 -10.95 -2.69
C PRO A 303 -20.46 -10.90 -3.99
N PRO A 304 -21.78 -10.63 -3.98
CA PRO A 304 -22.56 -10.59 -5.23
C PRO A 304 -22.04 -9.55 -6.23
N TYR A 305 -21.62 -8.36 -5.74
CA TYR A 305 -21.06 -7.32 -6.60
C TYR A 305 -19.70 -7.72 -7.15
N PHE A 306 -18.79 -8.14 -6.27
CA PHE A 306 -17.43 -8.47 -6.66
C PHE A 306 -17.35 -9.72 -7.53
N ASN A 307 -18.08 -10.79 -7.18
CA ASN A 307 -18.10 -12.03 -7.96
C ASN A 307 -18.63 -11.81 -9.37
N ALA A 308 -19.69 -10.98 -9.55
CA ALA A 308 -20.21 -10.68 -10.87
C ALA A 308 -19.22 -9.97 -11.80
N LEU A 309 -18.20 -9.31 -11.25
CA LEU A 309 -17.21 -8.53 -12.01
C LEU A 309 -15.86 -9.25 -12.16
N PHE A 310 -15.57 -10.25 -11.31
CA PHE A 310 -14.30 -11.00 -11.30
C PHE A 310 -14.42 -12.43 -11.81
N VAL A 311 -15.60 -13.01 -11.81
CA VAL A 311 -15.92 -14.37 -12.24
C VAL A 311 -16.85 -14.35 -13.44
#